data_6428d9c5e71c65843e33794f864566ba
#
_entry.id   6428d9c5e71c65843e33794f864566ba
#
_cell.length_a   1.000
_cell.length_b   1.000
_cell.length_c   1.000
_cell.angle_alpha   90.00
_cell.angle_beta   90.00
_cell.angle_gamma   90.00
#
_symmetry.space_group_name_H-M   'P 1'
#
loop_
_entity.id
_entity.type
_entity.pdbx_description
1 polymer ?
#
loop_
_entity_poly.entity_id
_entity_poly.type
_entity_poly.pdbx_seq_one_letter_code
_entity_poly.pdbx_strand_id
1 'polypeptide(L)'
;MTQGPPTDDASDALRELGRRLSRRRKEAGLEVEALAARARVSAHLIRTFELGEQALGLSALTRLASALGLAPTAFFHTSAPVEQVPVEPAALLKGGAVSASLSDVDRDFLLEGLRQARAFSLLGALRQVPRLAEQFPPEPPPAKNAHQAGYACARRVRALLPERQGPLRNLGRLMESHFDVLVLRHAFTNPAVHGVSCRSGNARLIVIHSELTREPVRRFVLAHELAHQLLDLSESDVQTDEGRLDSSRFWMENPPAEKRANAFAAMLLAPEEAVTQSLGAAKPEGYGLKEARELVIRARTHFGLSFAAMAWHLYNLRYIRERETVEALLMSPDETVLEGFEDETRFTGIERRALDAHAHELISSSRARELLGRPVEDLLAT
;
A
#
# COMPACT_ATOMS: atom_id res chain seq x y z
N MET A 1 -35.55 38.89 17.25
CA MET A 1 -34.77 38.05 18.16
C MET A 1 -33.32 38.13 17.68
N THR A 2 -32.55 38.98 18.34
CA THR A 2 -31.12 39.18 18.11
C THR A 2 -30.37 37.95 18.69
N GLN A 3 -29.71 37.16 17.84
CA GLN A 3 -28.80 36.13 18.30
C GLN A 3 -27.64 36.81 19.04
N GLY A 4 -27.39 36.41 20.30
CA GLY A 4 -26.22 36.82 21.04
C GLY A 4 -24.90 36.38 20.36
N PRO A 5 -23.76 36.99 20.76
CA PRO A 5 -22.46 36.62 20.18
C PRO A 5 -22.19 35.12 20.41
N PRO A 6 -21.58 34.41 19.41
CA PRO A 6 -21.26 33.00 19.55
C PRO A 6 -20.33 32.82 20.78
N THR A 7 -20.54 31.75 21.52
CA THR A 7 -19.64 31.31 22.60
C THR A 7 -18.27 30.98 21.97
N ASP A 8 -17.17 31.12 22.70
CA ASP A 8 -15.78 30.82 22.22
C ASP A 8 -15.70 29.47 21.51
N ASP A 9 -16.41 28.47 21.98
CA ASP A 9 -16.47 27.12 21.42
C ASP A 9 -17.14 27.08 20.03
N ALA A 10 -18.18 27.88 19.77
CA ALA A 10 -18.83 27.99 18.47
C ALA A 10 -17.94 28.72 17.43
N SER A 11 -17.15 29.69 17.89
CA SER A 11 -16.21 30.43 17.05
C SER A 11 -15.04 29.54 16.62
N ASP A 12 -14.52 28.70 17.51
CA ASP A 12 -13.45 27.76 17.19
C ASP A 12 -13.92 26.63 16.27
N ALA A 13 -15.13 26.12 16.44
CA ALA A 13 -15.74 25.16 15.53
C ALA A 13 -15.92 25.74 14.12
N LEU A 14 -16.35 27.00 14.01
CA LEU A 14 -16.51 27.67 12.71
C LEU A 14 -15.15 27.87 12.02
N ARG A 15 -14.12 28.28 12.73
CA ARG A 15 -12.75 28.38 12.18
C ARG A 15 -12.22 27.05 11.69
N GLU A 16 -12.50 25.98 12.41
CA GLU A 16 -12.10 24.64 12.01
C GLU A 16 -12.80 24.18 10.74
N LEU A 17 -14.10 24.41 10.62
CA LEU A 17 -14.87 24.10 9.40
C LEU A 17 -14.36 24.92 8.20
N GLY A 18 -14.05 26.20 8.41
CA GLY A 18 -13.47 27.07 7.37
C GLY A 18 -12.12 26.55 6.89
N ARG A 19 -11.22 26.17 7.81
CA ARG A 19 -9.92 25.55 7.49
C ARG A 19 -10.08 24.26 6.69
N ARG A 20 -11.07 23.43 7.01
CA ARG A 20 -11.37 22.19 6.29
C ARG A 20 -11.83 22.47 4.86
N LEU A 21 -12.71 23.45 4.64
CA LEU A 21 -13.13 23.85 3.30
C LEU A 21 -11.92 24.32 2.48
N SER A 22 -11.11 25.22 3.05
CA SER A 22 -9.92 25.75 2.37
C SER A 22 -8.97 24.65 1.94
N ARG A 23 -8.73 23.69 2.82
CA ARG A 23 -7.89 22.52 2.55
C ARG A 23 -8.46 21.71 1.40
N ARG A 24 -9.74 21.31 1.46
CA ARG A 24 -10.39 20.51 0.43
C ARG A 24 -10.40 21.21 -0.93
N ARG A 25 -10.58 22.50 -0.95
CA ARG A 25 -10.49 23.31 -2.18
C ARG A 25 -9.09 23.25 -2.78
N LYS A 26 -8.05 23.45 -1.95
CA LYS A 26 -6.65 23.39 -2.38
C LYS A 26 -6.25 21.99 -2.85
N GLU A 27 -6.68 20.95 -2.14
CA GLU A 27 -6.49 19.54 -2.55
C GLU A 27 -7.12 19.23 -3.91
N ALA A 28 -8.25 19.88 -4.22
CA ALA A 28 -8.91 19.79 -5.52
C ALA A 28 -8.25 20.67 -6.60
N GLY A 29 -7.19 21.43 -6.28
CA GLY A 29 -6.52 22.35 -7.22
C GLY A 29 -7.38 23.53 -7.64
N LEU A 30 -8.37 23.93 -6.84
CA LEU A 30 -9.31 24.99 -7.19
C LEU A 30 -8.95 26.30 -6.49
N GLU A 31 -8.93 27.41 -7.27
CA GLU A 31 -8.97 28.75 -6.72
C GLU A 31 -10.36 29.08 -6.18
N VAL A 32 -10.46 30.09 -5.29
CA VAL A 32 -11.73 30.47 -4.66
C VAL A 32 -12.79 30.83 -5.71
N GLU A 33 -12.40 31.53 -6.76
CA GLU A 33 -13.26 31.95 -7.87
C GLU A 33 -13.80 30.74 -8.66
N ALA A 34 -12.95 29.74 -8.89
CA ALA A 34 -13.31 28.51 -9.59
C ALA A 34 -14.33 27.70 -8.78
N LEU A 35 -14.09 27.55 -7.46
CA LEU A 35 -15.03 26.89 -6.57
C LEU A 35 -16.35 27.66 -6.46
N ALA A 36 -16.29 28.99 -6.38
CA ALA A 36 -17.45 29.87 -6.33
C ALA A 36 -18.35 29.70 -7.56
N ALA A 37 -17.77 29.71 -8.76
CA ALA A 37 -18.47 29.46 -10.01
C ALA A 37 -19.13 28.07 -10.05
N ARG A 38 -18.38 27.04 -9.67
CA ARG A 38 -18.82 25.63 -9.63
C ARG A 38 -19.97 25.40 -8.64
N ALA A 39 -19.85 25.96 -7.44
CA ALA A 39 -20.84 25.81 -6.38
C ALA A 39 -22.03 26.79 -6.51
N ARG A 40 -21.94 27.77 -7.38
CA ARG A 40 -22.88 28.89 -7.48
C ARG A 40 -23.06 29.62 -6.13
N VAL A 41 -21.92 29.90 -5.49
CA VAL A 41 -21.80 30.60 -4.20
C VAL A 41 -20.87 31.79 -4.43
N SER A 42 -21.07 32.92 -3.74
CA SER A 42 -20.19 34.06 -3.95
C SER A 42 -18.77 33.78 -3.43
N ALA A 43 -17.74 34.23 -4.15
CA ALA A 43 -16.34 34.09 -3.73
C ALA A 43 -16.07 34.77 -2.38
N HIS A 44 -16.75 35.89 -2.10
CA HIS A 44 -16.68 36.59 -0.83
C HIS A 44 -17.14 35.68 0.33
N LEU A 45 -18.30 35.01 0.16
CA LEU A 45 -18.85 34.11 1.18
C LEU A 45 -17.93 32.90 1.45
N ILE A 46 -17.24 32.39 0.42
CA ILE A 46 -16.25 31.31 0.59
C ILE A 46 -15.06 31.82 1.40
N ARG A 47 -14.52 33.00 1.07
CA ARG A 47 -13.39 33.59 1.80
C ARG A 47 -13.69 33.85 3.27
N THR A 48 -14.84 34.48 3.58
CA THR A 48 -15.24 34.77 4.96
C THR A 48 -15.51 33.49 5.76
N PHE A 49 -16.03 32.45 5.12
CA PHE A 49 -16.18 31.14 5.77
C PHE A 49 -14.83 30.46 5.98
N GLU A 50 -13.90 30.46 5.00
CA GLU A 50 -12.56 29.89 5.14
C GLU A 50 -11.76 30.56 6.25
N LEU A 51 -12.01 31.85 6.52
CA LEU A 51 -11.44 32.61 7.65
C LEU A 51 -12.15 32.35 8.98
N GLY A 52 -13.30 31.68 8.98
CA GLY A 52 -14.10 31.44 10.16
C GLY A 52 -14.87 32.69 10.64
N GLU A 53 -15.08 33.66 9.78
CA GLU A 53 -15.75 34.94 10.09
C GLU A 53 -17.27 34.85 9.92
N GLN A 54 -17.74 34.01 9.02
CA GLN A 54 -19.15 33.87 8.69
C GLN A 54 -19.56 32.43 8.50
N ALA A 55 -20.64 31.98 9.15
CA ALA A 55 -21.19 30.65 8.97
C ALA A 55 -21.93 30.52 7.62
N LEU A 56 -21.88 29.32 7.05
CA LEU A 56 -22.63 28.95 5.85
C LEU A 56 -23.96 28.30 6.22
N GLY A 57 -25.00 28.67 5.50
CA GLY A 57 -26.26 27.93 5.55
C GLY A 57 -26.09 26.52 4.90
N LEU A 58 -26.91 25.57 5.33
CA LEU A 58 -26.85 24.17 4.87
C LEU A 58 -26.87 24.04 3.34
N SER A 59 -27.70 24.86 2.67
CA SER A 59 -27.80 24.89 1.18
C SER A 59 -26.47 25.29 0.52
N ALA A 60 -25.76 26.30 1.06
CA ALA A 60 -24.46 26.71 0.53
C ALA A 60 -23.39 25.63 0.79
N LEU A 61 -23.40 25.06 2.00
CA LEU A 61 -22.49 23.97 2.37
C LEU A 61 -22.68 22.74 1.46
N THR A 62 -23.93 22.36 1.18
CA THR A 62 -24.26 21.26 0.28
C THR A 62 -23.75 21.51 -1.14
N ARG A 63 -23.92 22.72 -1.67
CA ARG A 63 -23.41 23.08 -3.01
C ARG A 63 -21.88 23.07 -3.07
N LEU A 64 -21.21 23.56 -2.03
CA LEU A 64 -19.74 23.51 -1.94
C LEU A 64 -19.23 22.08 -1.83
N ALA A 65 -19.86 21.24 -1.01
CA ALA A 65 -19.55 19.81 -0.94
C ALA A 65 -19.69 19.14 -2.30
N SER A 66 -20.83 19.34 -2.96
CA SER A 66 -21.08 18.79 -4.30
C SER A 66 -20.06 19.28 -5.34
N ALA A 67 -19.69 20.57 -5.32
CA ALA A 67 -18.68 21.12 -6.21
C ALA A 67 -17.26 20.54 -5.98
N LEU A 68 -16.99 20.10 -4.76
CA LEU A 68 -15.75 19.39 -4.37
C LEU A 68 -15.85 17.87 -4.51
N GLY A 69 -17.01 17.34 -4.94
CA GLY A 69 -17.24 15.91 -5.04
C GLY A 69 -17.35 15.20 -3.67
N LEU A 70 -17.80 15.92 -2.65
CA LEU A 70 -17.93 15.43 -1.28
C LEU A 70 -19.40 15.38 -0.85
N ALA A 71 -19.74 14.48 0.08
CA ALA A 71 -20.98 14.58 0.84
C ALA A 71 -20.89 15.74 1.86
N PRO A 72 -22.00 16.45 2.16
CA PRO A 72 -21.99 17.54 3.15
C PRO A 72 -21.46 17.11 4.51
N THR A 73 -21.69 15.86 4.90
CA THR A 73 -21.22 15.26 6.15
C THR A 73 -19.70 15.19 6.25
N ALA A 74 -18.97 15.13 5.13
CA ALA A 74 -17.51 15.07 5.09
C ALA A 74 -16.82 16.29 5.73
N PHE A 75 -17.51 17.44 5.84
CA PHE A 75 -16.98 18.62 6.54
C PHE A 75 -16.99 18.47 8.06
N PHE A 76 -17.81 17.59 8.61
CA PHE A 76 -17.97 17.40 10.06
C PHE A 76 -17.12 16.29 10.63
N HIS A 77 -16.51 15.44 9.79
CA HIS A 77 -15.61 14.39 10.26
C HIS A 77 -14.23 14.95 10.62
N THR A 78 -13.79 14.65 11.83
CA THR A 78 -12.46 15.01 12.33
C THR A 78 -11.40 14.05 11.81
N SER A 79 -10.96 14.23 10.56
CA SER A 79 -9.70 13.62 10.15
C SER A 79 -8.56 14.62 10.39
N ALA A 80 -7.53 14.20 11.11
CA ALA A 80 -6.36 15.02 11.37
C ALA A 80 -5.74 15.55 10.06
N PRO A 81 -5.20 16.79 10.07
CA PRO A 81 -4.55 17.34 8.89
C PRO A 81 -3.29 16.55 8.57
N VAL A 82 -3.25 15.99 7.39
CA VAL A 82 -1.99 15.59 6.81
C VAL A 82 -1.47 16.79 6.03
N GLU A 83 -0.53 17.49 6.61
CA GLU A 83 0.23 18.52 5.93
C GLU A 83 1.09 17.82 4.87
N GLN A 84 0.71 17.92 3.61
CA GLN A 84 1.48 17.37 2.50
C GLN A 84 2.08 18.52 1.70
N VAL A 85 3.40 18.56 1.65
CA VAL A 85 4.10 19.28 0.62
C VAL A 85 3.79 18.61 -0.72
N PRO A 86 3.19 19.28 -1.70
CA PRO A 86 2.93 18.69 -3.00
C PRO A 86 4.26 18.54 -3.74
N VAL A 87 4.88 17.38 -3.63
CA VAL A 87 5.92 17.00 -4.59
C VAL A 87 5.19 16.56 -5.85
N GLU A 88 5.43 17.24 -6.97
CA GLU A 88 4.87 16.84 -8.25
C GLU A 88 5.33 15.42 -8.58
N PRO A 89 4.44 14.43 -8.76
CA PRO A 89 4.81 13.05 -9.05
C PRO A 89 5.76 12.92 -10.25
N ALA A 90 5.63 13.81 -11.23
CA ALA A 90 6.51 13.86 -12.40
C ALA A 90 7.99 14.12 -12.06
N ALA A 91 8.29 14.81 -10.95
CA ALA A 91 9.67 15.06 -10.52
C ALA A 91 10.33 13.80 -9.95
N LEU A 92 9.57 12.91 -9.34
CA LEU A 92 10.06 11.65 -8.77
C LEU A 92 10.61 10.69 -9.82
N LEU A 93 9.96 10.63 -11.00
CA LEU A 93 10.33 9.71 -12.08
C LEU A 93 11.44 10.24 -12.99
N LYS A 94 11.93 11.46 -12.76
CA LYS A 94 13.00 12.09 -13.56
C LYS A 94 14.41 11.88 -13.02
N GLY A 95 14.55 11.37 -11.79
CA GLY A 95 15.85 11.27 -11.11
C GLY A 95 16.35 9.83 -10.96
N GLY A 96 17.65 9.60 -11.24
CA GLY A 96 18.40 8.44 -10.80
C GLY A 96 18.30 7.16 -11.65
N ALA A 97 18.75 6.06 -11.07
CA ALA A 97 18.84 4.72 -11.69
C ALA A 97 17.48 4.15 -12.15
N VAL A 98 16.39 4.54 -11.51
CA VAL A 98 15.00 4.17 -11.87
C VAL A 98 14.65 4.59 -13.31
N SER A 99 15.27 5.68 -13.80
CA SER A 99 15.00 6.21 -15.14
C SER A 99 15.50 5.32 -16.28
N ALA A 100 16.47 4.44 -16.04
CA ALA A 100 17.10 3.64 -17.10
C ALA A 100 16.32 2.37 -17.44
N SER A 101 15.51 1.84 -16.49
CA SER A 101 14.80 0.58 -16.64
C SER A 101 13.34 0.70 -17.04
N LEU A 102 12.75 1.91 -16.91
CA LEU A 102 11.35 2.18 -17.20
C LEU A 102 11.20 2.97 -18.50
N SER A 103 10.32 2.49 -19.39
CA SER A 103 9.92 3.23 -20.59
C SER A 103 9.03 4.43 -20.24
N ASP A 104 8.78 5.32 -21.22
CA ASP A 104 7.86 6.44 -21.02
C ASP A 104 6.43 5.96 -20.73
N VAL A 105 5.98 4.86 -21.34
CA VAL A 105 4.67 4.24 -21.09
C VAL A 105 4.59 3.74 -19.63
N ASP A 106 5.65 3.11 -19.14
CA ASP A 106 5.70 2.66 -17.73
C ASP A 106 5.63 3.83 -16.76
N ARG A 107 6.35 4.93 -17.07
CA ARG A 107 6.34 6.15 -16.25
C ARG A 107 4.97 6.82 -16.23
N ASP A 108 4.30 6.92 -17.38
CA ASP A 108 2.95 7.49 -17.47
C ASP A 108 1.96 6.67 -16.64
N PHE A 109 2.07 5.33 -16.67
CA PHE A 109 1.27 4.45 -15.83
C PHE A 109 1.52 4.68 -14.34
N LEU A 110 2.79 4.79 -13.93
CA LEU A 110 3.15 5.05 -12.53
C LEU A 110 2.66 6.41 -12.05
N LEU A 111 2.71 7.45 -12.90
CA LEU A 111 2.18 8.77 -12.58
C LEU A 111 0.67 8.72 -12.36
N GLU A 112 -0.07 8.03 -13.21
CA GLU A 112 -1.50 7.84 -13.03
C GLU A 112 -1.80 6.99 -11.79
N GLY A 113 -1.03 5.93 -11.56
CA GLY A 113 -1.10 5.11 -10.35
C GLY A 113 -0.88 5.91 -9.06
N LEU A 114 0.07 6.85 -9.06
CA LEU A 114 0.29 7.75 -7.91
C LEU A 114 -0.88 8.72 -7.68
N ARG A 115 -1.54 9.22 -8.76
CA ARG A 115 -2.77 10.01 -8.62
C ARG A 115 -3.89 9.18 -7.99
N GLN A 116 -4.05 7.93 -8.44
CA GLN A 116 -5.00 6.99 -7.85
C GLN A 116 -4.66 6.64 -6.40
N ALA A 117 -3.38 6.41 -6.07
CA ALA A 117 -2.93 6.14 -4.70
C ALA A 117 -3.19 7.33 -3.77
N ARG A 118 -3.07 8.56 -4.27
CA ARG A 118 -3.43 9.78 -3.53
C ARG A 118 -4.93 9.83 -3.24
N ALA A 119 -5.77 9.57 -4.24
CA ALA A 119 -7.21 9.49 -4.06
C ALA A 119 -7.59 8.36 -3.09
N PHE A 120 -6.94 7.20 -3.21
CA PHE A 120 -7.11 6.05 -2.34
C PHE A 120 -6.79 6.39 -0.86
N SER A 121 -5.68 7.06 -0.61
CA SER A 121 -5.29 7.50 0.73
C SER A 121 -6.26 8.54 1.32
N LEU A 122 -6.73 9.49 0.51
CA LEU A 122 -7.75 10.46 0.94
C LEU A 122 -9.07 9.78 1.32
N LEU A 123 -9.53 8.81 0.53
CA LEU A 123 -10.73 8.01 0.85
C LEU A 123 -10.54 7.21 2.14
N GLY A 124 -9.35 6.64 2.36
CA GLY A 124 -8.98 5.95 3.60
C GLY A 124 -9.03 6.88 4.80
N ALA A 125 -8.53 8.10 4.67
CA ALA A 125 -8.59 9.12 5.71
C ALA A 125 -10.03 9.52 6.07
N LEU A 126 -10.93 9.63 5.08
CA LEU A 126 -12.35 9.89 5.33
C LEU A 126 -13.01 8.76 6.15
N ARG A 127 -12.59 7.53 5.94
CA ARG A 127 -13.06 6.34 6.66
C ARG A 127 -12.33 6.09 7.98
N GLN A 128 -11.35 6.93 8.33
CA GLN A 128 -10.49 6.74 9.51
C GLN A 128 -9.83 5.34 9.53
N VAL A 129 -9.46 4.84 8.35
CA VAL A 129 -8.76 3.55 8.23
C VAL A 129 -7.43 3.65 8.98
N PRO A 130 -7.16 2.75 9.94
CA PRO A 130 -5.87 2.73 10.64
C PRO A 130 -4.71 2.54 9.65
N ARG A 131 -3.64 3.31 9.83
CA ARG A 131 -2.44 3.22 9.00
C ARG A 131 -1.33 2.58 9.82
N LEU A 132 -1.17 1.28 9.69
CA LEU A 132 -0.09 0.58 10.40
C LEU A 132 1.30 1.11 10.00
N ALA A 133 1.43 1.63 8.77
CA ALA A 133 2.68 2.25 8.33
C ALA A 133 3.12 3.44 9.19
N GLU A 134 2.18 4.19 9.78
CA GLU A 134 2.49 5.31 10.67
C GLU A 134 2.94 4.86 12.07
N GLN A 135 2.62 3.61 12.45
CA GLN A 135 3.06 2.99 13.69
C GLN A 135 4.43 2.33 13.57
N PHE A 136 4.98 2.31 12.35
CA PHE A 136 6.29 1.73 12.07
C PHE A 136 7.36 2.82 12.21
N PRO A 137 8.29 2.69 13.14
CA PRO A 137 9.40 3.64 13.21
C PRO A 137 10.22 3.55 11.91
N PRO A 138 10.67 4.70 11.37
CA PRO A 138 11.42 4.76 10.12
C PRO A 138 12.79 4.04 10.21
N GLU A 139 13.30 3.83 11.41
CA GLU A 139 14.56 3.14 11.61
C GLU A 139 14.35 1.63 11.81
N PRO A 140 15.01 0.79 11.00
CA PRO A 140 15.02 -0.63 11.26
C PRO A 140 15.62 -0.89 12.64
N PRO A 141 15.16 -1.92 13.38
CA PRO A 141 15.73 -2.25 14.68
C PRO A 141 17.22 -2.56 14.53
N PRO A 142 18.02 -2.28 15.56
CA PRO A 142 19.44 -2.63 15.56
C PRO A 142 19.61 -4.10 15.20
N ALA A 143 20.35 -4.37 14.14
CA ALA A 143 20.57 -5.71 13.64
C ALA A 143 22.00 -5.87 13.16
N LYS A 144 22.56 -7.08 13.32
CA LYS A 144 23.94 -7.39 12.94
C LYS A 144 24.17 -7.30 11.42
N ASN A 145 23.11 -7.50 10.64
CA ASN A 145 23.15 -7.42 9.18
C ASN A 145 21.75 -7.18 8.60
N ALA A 146 21.71 -6.88 7.30
CA ALA A 146 20.48 -6.57 6.56
C ALA A 146 19.41 -7.69 6.66
N HIS A 147 19.81 -8.95 6.61
CA HIS A 147 18.92 -10.08 6.72
C HIS A 147 18.19 -10.11 8.08
N GLN A 148 18.95 -9.96 9.18
CA GLN A 148 18.34 -9.92 10.52
C GLN A 148 17.44 -8.70 10.70
N ALA A 149 17.80 -7.56 10.10
CA ALA A 149 16.94 -6.37 10.08
C ALA A 149 15.60 -6.66 9.41
N GLY A 150 15.61 -7.30 8.24
CA GLY A 150 14.40 -7.71 7.54
C GLY A 150 13.52 -8.64 8.38
N TYR A 151 14.10 -9.65 8.98
CA TYR A 151 13.38 -10.59 9.88
C TYR A 151 12.76 -9.88 11.08
N ALA A 152 13.50 -9.00 11.75
CA ALA A 152 12.99 -8.25 12.89
C ALA A 152 11.82 -7.33 12.51
N CYS A 153 11.92 -6.65 11.38
CA CYS A 153 10.84 -5.81 10.85
C CYS A 153 9.60 -6.65 10.53
N ALA A 154 9.75 -7.79 9.84
CA ALA A 154 8.63 -8.65 9.50
C ALA A 154 7.90 -9.19 10.74
N ARG A 155 8.63 -9.59 11.80
CA ARG A 155 8.01 -9.98 13.09
C ARG A 155 7.19 -8.86 13.70
N ARG A 156 7.67 -7.61 13.64
CA ARG A 156 6.91 -6.45 14.13
C ARG A 156 5.64 -6.22 13.31
N VAL A 157 5.72 -6.30 11.99
CA VAL A 157 4.55 -6.20 11.11
C VAL A 157 3.55 -7.31 11.44
N ARG A 158 4.02 -8.55 11.55
CA ARG A 158 3.15 -9.69 11.88
C ARG A 158 2.44 -9.53 13.22
N ALA A 159 3.09 -8.95 14.22
CA ALA A 159 2.48 -8.70 15.52
C ALA A 159 1.30 -7.71 15.46
N LEU A 160 1.25 -6.85 14.44
CA LEU A 160 0.17 -5.88 14.21
C LEU A 160 -0.98 -6.45 13.38
N LEU A 161 -0.76 -7.57 12.66
CA LEU A 161 -1.79 -8.17 11.82
C LEU A 161 -2.71 -9.12 12.61
N PRO A 162 -3.99 -9.27 12.19
CA PRO A 162 -4.89 -10.25 12.80
C PRO A 162 -4.34 -11.68 12.72
N GLU A 163 -3.82 -12.06 11.54
CA GLU A 163 -3.24 -13.39 11.29
C GLU A 163 -1.76 -13.41 11.69
N ARG A 164 -1.49 -13.49 12.99
CA ARG A 164 -0.10 -13.42 13.50
C ARG A 164 0.77 -14.60 13.10
N GLN A 165 0.21 -15.80 13.00
CA GLN A 165 0.97 -17.05 12.80
C GLN A 165 0.55 -17.86 11.58
N GLY A 166 -0.69 -17.74 11.10
CA GLY A 166 -1.19 -18.47 9.94
C GLY A 166 -0.65 -17.93 8.60
N PRO A 167 -0.92 -18.64 7.50
CA PRO A 167 -0.62 -18.15 6.17
C PRO A 167 -1.44 -16.88 5.88
N LEU A 168 -0.79 -15.83 5.38
CA LEU A 168 -1.50 -14.64 4.94
C LEU A 168 -2.26 -14.95 3.63
N ARG A 169 -3.52 -14.53 3.57
CA ARG A 169 -4.33 -14.61 2.36
C ARG A 169 -4.62 -13.21 1.85
N ASN A 170 -4.88 -13.09 0.56
CA ASN A 170 -5.25 -11.81 -0.07
C ASN A 170 -4.27 -10.68 0.29
N LEU A 171 -2.97 -10.92 0.06
CA LEU A 171 -1.90 -10.04 0.51
C LEU A 171 -2.07 -8.60 -0.03
N GLY A 172 -2.50 -8.45 -1.29
CA GLY A 172 -2.80 -7.13 -1.86
C GLY A 172 -3.89 -6.40 -1.07
N ARG A 173 -5.01 -7.08 -0.75
CA ARG A 173 -6.08 -6.48 0.07
C ARG A 173 -5.62 -6.15 1.49
N LEU A 174 -4.76 -6.99 2.06
CA LEU A 174 -4.18 -6.72 3.37
C LEU A 174 -3.33 -5.45 3.34
N MET A 175 -2.52 -5.26 2.29
CA MET A 175 -1.74 -4.04 2.11
C MET A 175 -2.62 -2.80 1.97
N GLU A 176 -3.69 -2.89 1.21
CA GLU A 176 -4.65 -1.81 1.01
C GLU A 176 -5.41 -1.45 2.30
N SER A 177 -5.79 -2.45 3.09
CA SER A 177 -6.63 -2.23 4.28
C SER A 177 -5.84 -1.82 5.53
N HIS A 178 -4.59 -2.33 5.70
CA HIS A 178 -3.81 -2.11 6.91
C HIS A 178 -2.65 -1.13 6.72
N PHE A 179 -2.08 -1.04 5.51
CA PHE A 179 -0.90 -0.21 5.26
C PHE A 179 -1.20 1.04 4.41
N ASP A 180 -2.43 1.19 3.94
CA ASP A 180 -2.85 2.28 3.06
C ASP A 180 -2.01 2.33 1.77
N VAL A 181 -1.64 1.17 1.24
CA VAL A 181 -0.86 0.99 0.02
C VAL A 181 -1.78 0.54 -1.10
N LEU A 182 -1.91 1.33 -2.17
CA LEU A 182 -2.63 0.89 -3.37
C LEU A 182 -1.77 -0.11 -4.14
N VAL A 183 -2.36 -1.23 -4.53
CA VAL A 183 -1.70 -2.27 -5.31
C VAL A 183 -2.30 -2.31 -6.72
N LEU A 184 -1.45 -2.14 -7.73
CA LEU A 184 -1.83 -2.21 -9.14
C LEU A 184 -1.00 -3.27 -9.89
N ARG A 185 -1.44 -3.61 -11.10
CA ARG A 185 -0.74 -4.51 -12.02
C ARG A 185 -0.50 -3.80 -13.35
N HIS A 186 0.71 -3.97 -13.91
CA HIS A 186 1.10 -3.39 -15.19
C HIS A 186 1.99 -4.34 -15.97
N ALA A 187 1.86 -4.37 -17.28
CA ALA A 187 2.78 -5.08 -18.15
C ALA A 187 3.99 -4.17 -18.46
N PHE A 188 4.99 -4.22 -17.58
CA PHE A 188 6.20 -3.43 -17.79
C PHE A 188 6.89 -3.79 -19.11
N THR A 189 7.40 -2.78 -19.80
CA THR A 189 8.11 -2.97 -21.07
C THR A 189 9.39 -3.77 -20.88
N ASN A 190 10.06 -3.59 -19.74
CA ASN A 190 11.21 -4.39 -19.34
C ASN A 190 10.74 -5.61 -18.52
N PRO A 191 10.83 -6.86 -19.06
CA PRO A 191 10.38 -8.06 -18.34
C PRO A 191 11.21 -8.39 -17.09
N ALA A 192 12.37 -7.76 -16.91
CA ALA A 192 13.17 -7.91 -15.69
C ALA A 192 12.62 -7.11 -14.50
N VAL A 193 11.74 -6.13 -14.74
CA VAL A 193 11.07 -5.38 -13.68
C VAL A 193 9.90 -6.21 -13.15
N HIS A 194 10.02 -6.73 -11.93
CA HIS A 194 8.99 -7.54 -11.29
C HIS A 194 8.02 -6.69 -10.47
N GLY A 195 8.52 -5.64 -9.84
CA GLY A 195 7.76 -4.72 -9.02
C GLY A 195 8.34 -3.32 -9.02
N VAL A 196 7.51 -2.37 -8.66
CA VAL A 196 7.91 -0.97 -8.45
C VAL A 196 7.16 -0.43 -7.24
N SER A 197 7.91 0.11 -6.30
CA SER A 197 7.39 0.83 -5.15
C SER A 197 7.53 2.33 -5.33
N CYS A 198 6.45 3.06 -5.16
CA CYS A 198 6.44 4.52 -5.25
C CYS A 198 5.81 5.13 -4.00
N ARG A 199 6.35 6.25 -3.55
CA ARG A 199 5.78 7.05 -2.48
C ARG A 199 5.79 8.54 -2.83
N SER A 200 4.69 9.23 -2.58
CA SER A 200 4.57 10.69 -2.71
C SER A 200 3.73 11.21 -1.54
N GLY A 201 4.40 11.72 -0.52
CA GLY A 201 3.76 12.06 0.76
C GLY A 201 3.08 10.84 1.38
N ASN A 202 1.77 10.91 1.58
CA ASN A 202 0.97 9.78 2.10
C ASN A 202 0.50 8.82 1.02
N ALA A 203 0.63 9.16 -0.27
CA ALA A 203 0.30 8.25 -1.34
C ALA A 203 1.36 7.15 -1.44
N ARG A 204 0.94 5.90 -1.30
CA ARG A 204 1.78 4.70 -1.39
C ARG A 204 1.25 3.81 -2.49
N LEU A 205 2.12 3.45 -3.41
CA LEU A 205 1.78 2.64 -4.58
C LEU A 205 2.78 1.49 -4.70
N ILE A 206 2.26 0.30 -4.89
CA ILE A 206 3.01 -0.86 -5.36
C ILE A 206 2.42 -1.28 -6.70
N VAL A 207 3.26 -1.42 -7.71
CA VAL A 207 2.87 -1.98 -9.01
C VAL A 207 3.66 -3.25 -9.24
N ILE A 208 2.98 -4.36 -9.50
CA ILE A 208 3.62 -5.64 -9.85
C ILE A 208 3.42 -5.96 -11.32
N HIS A 209 4.38 -6.67 -11.91
CA HIS A 209 4.30 -7.09 -13.30
C HIS A 209 3.09 -8.00 -13.52
N SER A 210 2.24 -7.68 -14.51
CA SER A 210 1.00 -8.43 -14.80
C SER A 210 1.26 -9.86 -15.27
N GLU A 211 2.43 -10.12 -15.88
CA GLU A 211 2.83 -11.44 -16.37
C GLU A 211 3.39 -12.37 -15.28
N LEU A 212 3.49 -11.91 -14.04
CA LEU A 212 3.77 -12.79 -12.92
C LEU A 212 2.57 -13.70 -12.65
N THR A 213 2.42 -14.77 -13.43
CA THR A 213 1.27 -15.68 -13.35
C THR A 213 1.32 -16.59 -12.15
N ARG A 214 2.53 -16.99 -11.68
CA ARG A 214 2.70 -17.89 -10.53
C ARG A 214 2.38 -17.16 -9.22
N GLU A 215 1.34 -17.59 -8.53
CA GLU A 215 0.86 -16.96 -7.29
C GLU A 215 1.93 -16.84 -6.19
N PRO A 216 2.75 -17.87 -5.88
CA PRO A 216 3.81 -17.74 -4.88
C PRO A 216 4.85 -16.66 -5.20
N VAL A 217 5.12 -16.45 -6.50
CA VAL A 217 6.06 -15.41 -6.94
C VAL A 217 5.44 -14.04 -6.75
N ARG A 218 4.20 -13.84 -7.19
CA ARG A 218 3.48 -12.56 -6.99
C ARG A 218 3.42 -12.17 -5.52
N ARG A 219 3.10 -13.13 -4.65
CA ARG A 219 3.03 -12.92 -3.19
C ARG A 219 4.37 -12.51 -2.61
N PHE A 220 5.44 -13.16 -3.05
CA PHE A 220 6.78 -12.82 -2.61
C PHE A 220 7.18 -11.41 -3.06
N VAL A 221 6.94 -11.04 -4.31
CA VAL A 221 7.18 -9.70 -4.84
C VAL A 221 6.36 -8.66 -4.07
N LEU A 222 5.08 -8.88 -3.84
CA LEU A 222 4.25 -7.98 -3.03
C LEU A 222 4.82 -7.76 -1.62
N ALA A 223 5.22 -8.84 -0.95
CA ALA A 223 5.81 -8.73 0.39
C ALA A 223 7.18 -8.02 0.37
N HIS A 224 7.97 -8.23 -0.68
CA HIS A 224 9.24 -7.56 -0.92
C HIS A 224 9.05 -6.05 -1.13
N GLU A 225 8.12 -5.66 -2.00
CA GLU A 225 7.79 -4.26 -2.25
C GLU A 225 7.21 -3.56 -1.00
N LEU A 226 6.46 -4.30 -0.17
CA LEU A 226 6.02 -3.76 1.11
C LEU A 226 7.20 -3.43 2.03
N ALA A 227 8.27 -4.22 2.01
CA ALA A 227 9.48 -3.90 2.77
C ALA A 227 10.06 -2.55 2.34
N HIS A 228 10.17 -2.30 1.04
CA HIS A 228 10.64 -1.01 0.52
C HIS A 228 9.73 0.14 0.95
N GLN A 229 8.41 -0.03 0.89
CA GLN A 229 7.45 0.97 1.37
C GLN A 229 7.62 1.33 2.86
N LEU A 230 8.02 0.37 3.68
CA LEU A 230 8.11 0.55 5.13
C LEU A 230 9.50 0.96 5.61
N LEU A 231 10.56 0.59 4.88
CA LEU A 231 11.92 0.63 5.40
C LEU A 231 12.87 1.50 4.57
N ASP A 232 12.60 1.67 3.27
CA ASP A 232 13.57 2.24 2.34
C ASP A 232 13.10 3.54 1.70
N LEU A 233 11.80 3.69 1.44
CA LEU A 233 11.29 4.87 0.77
C LEU A 233 11.13 6.05 1.72
N SER A 234 11.74 7.17 1.36
CA SER A 234 11.48 8.48 1.96
C SER A 234 10.10 9.01 1.53
N GLU A 235 9.70 10.20 1.99
CA GLU A 235 8.38 10.78 1.69
C GLU A 235 8.11 11.00 0.19
N SER A 236 9.16 11.01 -0.63
CA SER A 236 9.06 11.20 -2.07
C SER A 236 10.14 10.38 -2.76
N ASP A 237 9.83 9.14 -3.07
CA ASP A 237 10.81 8.22 -3.64
C ASP A 237 10.16 7.14 -4.52
N VAL A 238 10.96 6.55 -5.39
CA VAL A 238 10.59 5.42 -6.26
C VAL A 238 11.70 4.38 -6.21
N GLN A 239 11.34 3.13 -5.98
CA GLN A 239 12.24 1.99 -6.06
C GLN A 239 11.72 0.97 -7.06
N THR A 240 12.61 0.43 -7.88
CA THR A 240 12.32 -0.65 -8.83
C THR A 240 13.02 -1.90 -8.38
N ASP A 241 12.30 -3.02 -8.35
CA ASP A 241 12.88 -4.36 -8.23
C ASP A 241 13.17 -4.90 -9.63
N GLU A 242 14.45 -4.91 -9.98
CA GLU A 242 14.98 -5.59 -11.16
C GLU A 242 15.71 -6.84 -10.69
N GLY A 243 15.00 -7.94 -10.56
CA GLY A 243 15.56 -9.15 -10.02
C GLY A 243 15.35 -10.40 -10.86
N ARG A 244 16.33 -11.30 -10.82
CA ARG A 244 16.16 -12.69 -11.22
C ARG A 244 15.65 -13.47 -10.03
N LEU A 245 14.35 -13.57 -9.84
CA LEU A 245 13.70 -14.29 -8.73
C LEU A 245 14.07 -15.78 -8.63
N ASP A 246 14.70 -16.34 -9.67
CA ASP A 246 15.02 -17.79 -9.76
C ASP A 246 16.50 -18.13 -9.63
N SER A 247 17.41 -17.18 -9.42
CA SER A 247 18.83 -17.51 -9.35
C SER A 247 19.35 -17.65 -7.92
N SER A 248 20.16 -18.69 -7.66
CA SER A 248 20.86 -18.87 -6.38
C SER A 248 21.80 -17.71 -6.02
N ARG A 249 22.24 -16.92 -7.01
CA ARG A 249 23.05 -15.71 -6.86
C ARG A 249 22.25 -14.52 -6.31
N PHE A 250 20.93 -14.49 -6.56
CA PHE A 250 20.01 -13.45 -6.09
C PHE A 250 20.15 -13.16 -4.59
N TRP A 251 20.34 -14.20 -3.78
CA TRP A 251 20.44 -14.08 -2.32
C TRP A 251 21.78 -13.56 -1.80
N MET A 252 22.83 -13.53 -2.61
CA MET A 252 24.19 -13.27 -2.16
C MET A 252 24.81 -11.95 -2.60
N GLU A 253 24.50 -11.46 -3.80
CA GLU A 253 25.15 -10.31 -4.42
C GLU A 253 24.35 -9.02 -4.35
N ASN A 254 23.11 -9.09 -3.80
CA ASN A 254 22.21 -7.94 -3.77
C ASN A 254 22.65 -6.86 -2.77
N PRO A 255 22.30 -5.58 -3.04
CA PRO A 255 22.45 -4.48 -2.10
C PRO A 255 21.83 -4.79 -0.73
N PRO A 256 22.28 -4.15 0.35
CA PRO A 256 21.71 -4.39 1.69
C PRO A 256 20.19 -4.19 1.78
N ALA A 257 19.63 -3.25 1.03
CA ALA A 257 18.18 -3.00 0.97
C ALA A 257 17.44 -4.23 0.41
N GLU A 258 17.92 -4.78 -0.71
CA GLU A 258 17.34 -5.97 -1.34
C GLU A 258 17.42 -7.22 -0.44
N LYS A 259 18.58 -7.42 0.22
CA LYS A 259 18.75 -8.51 1.19
C LYS A 259 17.75 -8.37 2.34
N ARG A 260 17.52 -7.14 2.80
CA ARG A 260 16.55 -6.82 3.85
C ARG A 260 15.13 -7.10 3.39
N ALA A 261 14.75 -6.65 2.18
CA ALA A 261 13.43 -6.83 1.62
C ALA A 261 13.11 -8.32 1.35
N ASN A 262 14.07 -9.09 0.83
CA ASN A 262 13.93 -10.53 0.64
C ASN A 262 13.74 -11.28 1.98
N ALA A 263 14.52 -10.93 2.97
CA ALA A 263 14.40 -11.51 4.31
C ALA A 263 13.05 -11.14 4.95
N PHE A 264 12.65 -9.88 4.83
CA PHE A 264 11.34 -9.41 5.28
C PHE A 264 10.21 -10.22 4.63
N ALA A 265 10.23 -10.36 3.30
CA ALA A 265 9.20 -11.08 2.55
C ALA A 265 9.08 -12.55 3.01
N ALA A 266 10.19 -13.26 3.15
CA ALA A 266 10.19 -14.64 3.60
C ALA A 266 9.62 -14.78 5.03
N MET A 267 10.05 -13.94 5.97
CA MET A 267 9.58 -13.97 7.36
C MET A 267 8.14 -13.46 7.51
N LEU A 268 7.71 -12.50 6.69
CA LEU A 268 6.33 -12.03 6.69
C LEU A 268 5.38 -13.14 6.23
N LEU A 269 5.72 -13.85 5.16
CA LEU A 269 4.87 -14.89 4.59
C LEU A 269 4.90 -16.20 5.40
N ALA A 270 6.05 -16.55 5.97
CA ALA A 270 6.25 -17.77 6.77
C ALA A 270 6.98 -17.46 8.09
N PRO A 271 6.28 -16.94 9.11
CA PRO A 271 6.89 -16.62 10.39
C PRO A 271 7.54 -17.86 11.05
N GLU A 272 8.68 -17.65 11.72
CA GLU A 272 9.45 -18.72 12.35
C GLU A 272 8.61 -19.57 13.31
N GLU A 273 7.78 -18.91 14.12
CA GLU A 273 6.90 -19.59 15.08
C GLU A 273 5.88 -20.50 14.37
N ALA A 274 5.31 -20.01 13.26
CA ALA A 274 4.36 -20.79 12.46
C ALA A 274 5.05 -21.92 11.70
N VAL A 275 6.26 -21.73 11.20
CA VAL A 275 7.08 -22.78 10.61
C VAL A 275 7.36 -23.85 11.65
N THR A 276 7.76 -23.47 12.87
CA THR A 276 8.02 -24.40 13.97
C THR A 276 6.76 -25.17 14.37
N GLN A 277 5.60 -24.53 14.40
CA GLN A 277 4.33 -25.22 14.67
C GLN A 277 3.98 -26.23 13.57
N SER A 278 4.24 -25.91 12.31
CA SER A 278 3.94 -26.75 11.16
C SER A 278 4.90 -27.94 11.01
N LEU A 279 6.20 -27.71 11.22
CA LEU A 279 7.26 -28.67 10.92
C LEU A 279 7.84 -29.37 12.17
N GLY A 280 7.59 -28.85 13.36
CA GLY A 280 8.32 -29.18 14.59
C GLY A 280 9.61 -28.37 14.71
N ALA A 281 10.30 -28.46 15.82
CA ALA A 281 11.59 -27.80 16.03
C ALA A 281 12.68 -28.35 15.08
N ALA A 282 13.55 -27.45 14.62
CA ALA A 282 14.70 -27.88 13.81
C ALA A 282 15.61 -28.84 14.58
N LYS A 283 16.01 -29.92 13.94
CA LYS A 283 16.99 -30.86 14.52
C LYS A 283 18.38 -30.22 14.65
N PRO A 284 19.09 -30.42 15.74
CA PRO A 284 20.43 -29.88 15.90
C PRO A 284 21.42 -30.30 14.79
N GLU A 285 21.32 -31.54 14.31
CA GLU A 285 22.10 -32.08 13.20
C GLU A 285 21.62 -31.66 11.82
N GLY A 286 20.41 -31.07 11.71
CA GLY A 286 19.75 -30.77 10.44
C GLY A 286 19.03 -31.99 9.86
N TYR A 287 18.75 -31.93 8.57
CA TYR A 287 18.01 -32.95 7.81
C TYR A 287 18.77 -33.31 6.54
N GLY A 288 18.78 -34.60 6.19
CA GLY A 288 19.30 -35.06 4.90
C GLY A 288 18.50 -34.54 3.71
N LEU A 289 19.06 -34.62 2.49
CA LEU A 289 18.49 -34.06 1.28
C LEU A 289 17.01 -34.45 1.04
N LYS A 290 16.69 -35.74 1.24
CA LYS A 290 15.30 -36.25 1.05
C LYS A 290 14.34 -35.64 2.07
N GLU A 291 14.71 -35.68 3.36
CA GLU A 291 13.89 -35.11 4.42
C GLU A 291 13.74 -33.58 4.27
N ALA A 292 14.84 -32.89 3.92
CA ALA A 292 14.82 -31.47 3.66
C ALA A 292 13.86 -31.11 2.51
N ARG A 293 13.84 -31.92 1.43
CA ARG A 293 12.88 -31.74 0.34
C ARG A 293 11.44 -31.86 0.81
N GLU A 294 11.11 -32.85 1.61
CA GLU A 294 9.77 -33.07 2.17
C GLU A 294 9.34 -31.87 3.05
N LEU A 295 10.27 -31.36 3.90
CA LEU A 295 10.01 -30.17 4.70
C LEU A 295 9.74 -28.92 3.84
N VAL A 296 10.55 -28.70 2.81
CA VAL A 296 10.36 -27.58 1.87
C VAL A 296 8.98 -27.69 1.21
N ILE A 297 8.61 -28.87 0.68
CA ILE A 297 7.31 -29.07 0.01
C ILE A 297 6.17 -28.81 1.00
N ARG A 298 6.21 -29.36 2.19
CA ARG A 298 5.18 -29.18 3.21
C ARG A 298 5.02 -27.72 3.61
N ALA A 299 6.14 -27.02 3.88
CA ALA A 299 6.10 -25.64 4.29
C ALA A 299 5.66 -24.70 3.15
N ARG A 300 6.19 -24.88 1.92
CA ARG A 300 5.79 -24.05 0.78
C ARG A 300 4.30 -24.14 0.50
N THR A 301 3.75 -25.35 0.56
CA THR A 301 2.31 -25.59 0.35
C THR A 301 1.47 -24.92 1.42
N HIS A 302 1.92 -24.95 2.68
CA HIS A 302 1.20 -24.32 3.79
C HIS A 302 1.23 -22.77 3.71
N PHE A 303 2.38 -22.18 3.38
CA PHE A 303 2.58 -20.73 3.43
C PHE A 303 2.45 -20.02 2.07
N GLY A 304 2.35 -20.74 0.97
CA GLY A 304 2.23 -20.18 -0.38
C GLY A 304 3.50 -19.48 -0.87
N LEU A 305 4.68 -20.07 -0.60
CA LEU A 305 5.95 -19.61 -1.15
C LEU A 305 6.40 -20.48 -2.32
N SER A 306 7.31 -19.94 -3.16
CA SER A 306 7.99 -20.75 -4.15
C SER A 306 8.93 -21.76 -3.47
N PHE A 307 9.25 -22.86 -4.18
CA PHE A 307 10.15 -23.88 -3.65
C PHE A 307 11.50 -23.29 -3.27
N ALA A 308 12.08 -22.45 -4.13
CA ALA A 308 13.36 -21.80 -3.87
C ALA A 308 13.31 -20.85 -2.67
N ALA A 309 12.29 -19.99 -2.58
CA ALA A 309 12.15 -19.06 -1.46
C ALA A 309 12.02 -19.80 -0.13
N MET A 310 11.23 -20.88 -0.09
CA MET A 310 11.06 -21.69 1.11
C MET A 310 12.34 -22.47 1.48
N ALA A 311 13.07 -23.01 0.50
CA ALA A 311 14.33 -23.72 0.77
C ALA A 311 15.38 -22.80 1.43
N TRP A 312 15.56 -21.60 0.87
CA TRP A 312 16.43 -20.58 1.49
C TRP A 312 15.93 -20.10 2.84
N HIS A 313 14.62 -19.97 3.00
CA HIS A 313 14.06 -19.58 4.30
C HIS A 313 14.31 -20.63 5.37
N LEU A 314 14.10 -21.91 5.06
CA LEU A 314 14.42 -23.03 5.98
C LEU A 314 15.92 -23.14 6.29
N TYR A 315 16.80 -22.80 5.35
CA TYR A 315 18.23 -22.66 5.61
C TYR A 315 18.50 -21.54 6.64
N ASN A 316 17.89 -20.39 6.46
CA ASN A 316 18.05 -19.27 7.39
C ASN A 316 17.46 -19.57 8.78
N LEU A 317 16.41 -20.37 8.87
CA LEU A 317 15.80 -20.86 10.11
C LEU A 317 16.50 -22.10 10.70
N ARG A 318 17.63 -22.55 10.09
CA ARG A 318 18.44 -23.68 10.55
C ARG A 318 17.79 -25.06 10.47
N TYR A 319 16.72 -25.22 9.72
CA TYR A 319 16.24 -26.55 9.35
C TYR A 319 17.16 -27.21 8.32
N ILE A 320 17.65 -26.47 7.35
CA ILE A 320 18.72 -26.91 6.43
C ILE A 320 20.02 -26.29 6.95
N ARG A 321 21.04 -27.09 7.21
CA ARG A 321 22.28 -26.61 7.81
C ARG A 321 23.31 -26.19 6.76
N GLU A 322 23.33 -26.89 5.66
CA GLU A 322 24.35 -26.72 4.65
C GLU A 322 23.79 -26.10 3.41
N ARG A 323 24.53 -25.15 2.85
CA ARG A 323 24.17 -24.43 1.65
C ARG A 323 24.10 -25.38 0.44
N GLU A 324 24.98 -26.31 0.36
CA GLU A 324 25.07 -27.36 -0.67
C GLU A 324 23.77 -28.17 -0.75
N THR A 325 23.12 -28.42 0.38
CA THR A 325 21.83 -29.09 0.43
C THR A 325 20.75 -28.22 -0.25
N VAL A 326 20.74 -26.89 -0.02
CA VAL A 326 19.81 -25.98 -0.73
C VAL A 326 20.09 -25.99 -2.22
N GLU A 327 21.35 -25.88 -2.62
CA GLU A 327 21.74 -25.87 -4.05
C GLU A 327 21.33 -27.18 -4.73
N ALA A 328 21.54 -28.34 -4.08
CA ALA A 328 21.09 -29.64 -4.56
C ALA A 328 19.55 -29.73 -4.70
N LEU A 329 18.81 -29.16 -3.76
CA LEU A 329 17.33 -29.07 -3.83
C LEU A 329 16.88 -28.23 -5.04
N LEU A 330 17.58 -27.14 -5.34
CA LEU A 330 17.25 -26.23 -6.42
C LEU A 330 17.60 -26.80 -7.81
N MET A 331 18.43 -27.81 -7.91
CA MET A 331 18.69 -28.52 -9.17
C MET A 331 17.47 -29.30 -9.67
N SER A 332 16.56 -29.68 -8.78
CA SER A 332 15.30 -30.36 -9.13
C SER A 332 14.16 -29.84 -8.26
N PRO A 333 13.69 -28.60 -8.50
CA PRO A 333 12.65 -28.00 -7.68
C PRO A 333 11.31 -28.74 -7.86
N ASP A 334 10.47 -28.62 -6.84
CA ASP A 334 9.07 -29.00 -6.97
C ASP A 334 8.29 -27.89 -7.68
N GLU A 335 7.76 -28.19 -8.86
CA GLU A 335 7.03 -27.26 -9.71
C GLU A 335 5.51 -27.34 -9.53
N THR A 336 5.02 -28.07 -8.54
CA THR A 336 3.59 -28.14 -8.25
C THR A 336 3.02 -26.73 -8.15
N VAL A 337 1.97 -26.47 -8.91
CA VAL A 337 1.28 -25.18 -8.89
C VAL A 337 0.57 -25.02 -7.55
N LEU A 338 0.77 -23.86 -6.92
CA LEU A 338 0.10 -23.49 -5.68
C LEU A 338 -0.83 -22.32 -5.99
N GLU A 339 -2.08 -22.45 -5.55
CA GLU A 339 -3.14 -21.47 -5.74
C GLU A 339 -4.00 -21.38 -4.47
N GLY A 340 -4.90 -20.39 -4.40
CA GLY A 340 -5.89 -20.25 -3.35
C GLY A 340 -5.43 -19.42 -2.14
N PHE A 341 -4.33 -18.68 -2.26
CA PHE A 341 -3.92 -17.68 -1.27
C PHE A 341 -4.45 -16.28 -1.61
N GLU A 342 -4.76 -16.03 -2.88
CA GLU A 342 -5.30 -14.77 -3.37
C GLU A 342 -6.65 -15.02 -4.02
N ASP A 343 -7.71 -14.38 -3.53
CA ASP A 343 -9.02 -14.42 -4.19
C ASP A 343 -9.00 -13.56 -5.44
N GLU A 344 -9.69 -13.97 -6.48
CA GLU A 344 -10.02 -13.09 -7.60
C GLU A 344 -10.93 -11.98 -7.08
N THR A 345 -10.43 -10.75 -7.13
CA THR A 345 -11.21 -9.59 -6.71
C THR A 345 -11.89 -8.95 -7.91
N ARG A 346 -13.21 -8.85 -7.86
CA ARG A 346 -14.02 -8.16 -8.88
C ARG A 346 -13.63 -6.68 -9.02
N PHE A 347 -13.23 -6.04 -7.93
CA PHE A 347 -12.93 -4.63 -7.89
C PHE A 347 -11.48 -4.37 -7.50
N THR A 348 -10.88 -3.36 -8.12
CA THR A 348 -9.58 -2.80 -7.71
C THR A 348 -9.67 -2.16 -6.32
N GLY A 349 -8.53 -1.89 -5.70
CA GLY A 349 -8.50 -1.25 -4.38
C GLY A 349 -9.17 0.11 -4.37
N ILE A 350 -8.94 0.92 -5.40
CA ILE A 350 -9.57 2.25 -5.51
C ILE A 350 -11.09 2.15 -5.72
N GLU A 351 -11.55 1.20 -6.53
CA GLU A 351 -12.98 0.97 -6.73
C GLU A 351 -13.66 0.57 -5.43
N ARG A 352 -13.09 -0.38 -4.69
CA ARG A 352 -13.63 -0.79 -3.38
C ARG A 352 -13.75 0.37 -2.41
N ARG A 353 -12.70 1.20 -2.27
CA ARG A 353 -12.73 2.36 -1.37
C ARG A 353 -13.72 3.44 -1.82
N ALA A 354 -13.81 3.68 -3.13
CA ALA A 354 -14.75 4.66 -3.65
C ALA A 354 -16.21 4.20 -3.44
N LEU A 355 -16.50 2.92 -3.67
CA LEU A 355 -17.82 2.34 -3.40
C LEU A 355 -18.15 2.38 -1.90
N ASP A 356 -17.22 2.01 -1.04
CA ASP A 356 -17.40 2.07 0.41
C ASP A 356 -17.62 3.51 0.91
N ALA A 357 -16.82 4.46 0.44
CA ALA A 357 -16.98 5.87 0.78
C ALA A 357 -18.32 6.45 0.27
N HIS A 358 -18.77 6.03 -0.90
CA HIS A 358 -20.07 6.42 -1.43
C HIS A 358 -21.23 5.81 -0.63
N ALA A 359 -21.17 4.53 -0.30
CA ALA A 359 -22.18 3.84 0.51
C ALA A 359 -22.34 4.46 1.91
N HIS A 360 -21.28 5.06 2.45
CA HIS A 360 -21.30 5.79 3.72
C HIS A 360 -21.52 7.31 3.56
N GLU A 361 -21.96 7.76 2.39
CA GLU A 361 -22.25 9.17 2.09
C GLU A 361 -21.06 10.14 2.31
N LEU A 362 -19.83 9.65 2.30
CA LEU A 362 -18.61 10.45 2.47
C LEU A 362 -18.20 11.16 1.18
N ILE A 363 -18.62 10.64 0.03
CA ILE A 363 -18.45 11.24 -1.29
C ILE A 363 -19.78 11.24 -2.06
N SER A 364 -19.95 12.20 -2.95
CA SER A 364 -21.12 12.25 -3.84
C SER A 364 -21.04 11.22 -4.97
N SER A 365 -22.20 10.87 -5.57
CA SER A 365 -22.24 10.00 -6.76
C SER A 365 -21.41 10.57 -7.93
N SER A 366 -21.35 11.91 -8.07
CA SER A 366 -20.51 12.57 -9.07
C SER A 366 -19.02 12.31 -8.81
N ARG A 367 -18.57 12.40 -7.55
CA ARG A 367 -17.19 12.12 -7.20
C ARG A 367 -16.85 10.64 -7.31
N ALA A 368 -17.78 9.77 -6.93
CA ALA A 368 -17.61 8.33 -7.13
C ALA A 368 -17.45 8.01 -8.62
N ARG A 369 -18.29 8.55 -9.49
CA ARG A 369 -18.18 8.40 -10.96
C ARG A 369 -16.84 8.88 -11.49
N GLU A 370 -16.35 10.04 -11.04
CA GLU A 370 -15.04 10.57 -11.45
C GLU A 370 -13.90 9.61 -11.09
N LEU A 371 -13.92 9.06 -9.88
CA LEU A 371 -12.89 8.12 -9.40
C LEU A 371 -12.97 6.74 -10.07
N LEU A 372 -14.18 6.31 -10.42
CA LEU A 372 -14.45 4.99 -10.98
C LEU A 372 -14.40 4.98 -12.52
N GLY A 373 -14.40 6.16 -13.15
CA GLY A 373 -14.50 6.32 -14.62
C GLY A 373 -15.85 5.87 -15.20
N ARG A 374 -16.80 5.43 -14.36
CA ARG A 374 -18.13 4.92 -14.73
C ARG A 374 -19.14 5.12 -13.59
N PRO A 375 -20.46 5.10 -13.85
CA PRO A 375 -21.48 5.19 -12.83
C PRO A 375 -21.36 4.05 -11.79
N VAL A 376 -21.71 4.35 -10.54
CA VAL A 376 -21.69 3.36 -9.43
C VAL A 376 -22.67 2.21 -9.71
N GLU A 377 -23.83 2.55 -10.32
CA GLU A 377 -24.89 1.62 -10.65
C GLU A 377 -24.38 0.53 -11.62
N ASP A 378 -23.54 0.91 -12.58
CA ASP A 378 -22.96 -0.04 -13.56
C ASP A 378 -22.01 -1.06 -12.91
N LEU A 379 -21.35 -0.64 -11.82
CA LEU A 379 -20.46 -1.53 -11.05
C LEU A 379 -21.24 -2.53 -10.18
N LEU A 380 -22.40 -2.15 -9.69
CA LEU A 380 -23.22 -2.97 -8.81
C LEU A 380 -24.14 -3.91 -9.60
N ALA A 381 -24.43 -3.59 -10.87
CA ALA A 381 -25.34 -4.36 -11.72
C ALA A 381 -24.67 -5.60 -12.40
N THR A 382 -23.36 -5.66 -12.44
CA THR A 382 -22.56 -6.77 -13.00
C THR A 382 -22.07 -7.70 -11.91
#